data_5c17f6a314000d2b602ac34468c49250
#
_entry.id   5c17f6a314000d2b602ac34468c49250
#
_cell.length_a   1.000
_cell.length_b   1.000
_cell.length_c   1.000
_cell.angle_alpha   90.00
_cell.angle_beta   90.00
_cell.angle_gamma   90.00
#
_symmetry.space_group_name_H-M   'P 1'
#
loop_
_entity.id
_entity.type
_entity.pdbx_description
1 polymer ?
#
loop_
_entity_poly.entity_id
_entity_poly.type
_entity_poly.pdbx_seq_one_letter_code
_entity_poly.pdbx_strand_id
1 'polypeptide(L)'
;MCIRDSLFTLKGCTKDLLNDEEFVRDIVYTASRKCKSTLLALNSHKFQPQGVTCIAMLAESHISIHTWPEKGMAVCDIFTCGEHTKPKKGVEYMQMMFNATDIISKSFTRPLE
;
A
#
# COMPACT_ATOMS: atom_id res chain seq x y z
N MET A 1 5.82 -18.26 -13.71
CA MET A 1 5.18 -17.28 -12.82
C MET A 1 6.23 -16.40 -12.18
N CYS A 2 5.93 -15.14 -12.03
CA CYS A 2 6.85 -14.17 -11.42
C CYS A 2 6.18 -13.42 -10.29
N ILE A 3 6.98 -13.04 -9.31
CA ILE A 3 6.55 -12.13 -8.27
C ILE A 3 6.82 -10.70 -8.77
N ARG A 4 5.84 -9.82 -8.56
CA ARG A 4 5.97 -8.40 -8.87
C ARG A 4 5.98 -7.64 -7.56
N ASP A 5 7.06 -6.92 -7.31
CA ASP A 5 7.24 -6.15 -6.08
C ASP A 5 7.36 -4.68 -6.44
N SER A 6 6.41 -3.88 -5.93
CA SER A 6 6.39 -2.43 -6.16
C SER A 6 6.64 -1.73 -4.84
N LEU A 7 7.79 -1.06 -4.77
CA LEU A 7 8.17 -0.26 -3.60
C LEU A 7 7.93 1.20 -3.95
N PHE A 8 7.15 1.90 -3.16
CA PHE A 8 6.85 3.30 -3.49
C PHE A 8 6.68 4.15 -2.24
N THR A 9 7.01 5.43 -2.40
CA THR A 9 6.84 6.45 -1.38
C THR A 9 5.92 7.52 -1.92
N LEU A 10 4.82 7.78 -1.21
CA LEU A 10 3.88 8.84 -1.53
C LEU A 10 4.27 10.08 -0.74
N LYS A 11 4.33 11.23 -1.41
CA LYS A 11 4.71 12.50 -0.79
C LYS A 11 3.63 13.56 -1.04
N GLY A 12 3.57 14.55 -0.16
CA GLY A 12 2.58 15.60 -0.26
C GLY A 12 1.17 15.11 0.01
N CYS A 13 1.05 14.06 0.81
CA CYS A 13 -0.25 13.49 1.18
C CYS A 13 -0.99 14.38 2.17
N THR A 14 -2.31 14.26 2.20
CA THR A 14 -3.14 14.93 3.21
C THR A 14 -2.86 14.32 4.58
N LYS A 15 -2.34 15.13 5.51
CA LYS A 15 -1.85 14.65 6.80
C LYS A 15 -2.91 13.98 7.64
N ASP A 16 -4.11 14.54 7.68
CA ASP A 16 -5.20 13.97 8.48
C ASP A 16 -5.60 12.58 8.01
N LEU A 17 -5.54 12.34 6.70
CA LEU A 17 -5.84 11.01 6.14
C LEU A 17 -4.77 10.00 6.54
N LEU A 18 -3.51 10.43 6.56
CA LEU A 18 -2.39 9.54 6.95
C LEU A 18 -2.47 9.13 8.42
N ASN A 19 -3.13 9.94 9.25
CA ASN A 19 -3.23 9.69 10.67
C ASN A 19 -4.54 8.99 11.08
N ASP A 20 -5.37 8.67 10.12
CA ASP A 20 -6.68 8.03 10.34
C ASP A 20 -6.55 6.54 10.10
N GLU A 21 -6.45 5.76 11.17
CA GLU A 21 -6.23 4.32 11.07
C GLU A 21 -7.32 3.63 10.26
N GLU A 22 -8.58 4.00 10.49
CA GLU A 22 -9.71 3.38 9.79
C GLU A 22 -9.67 3.69 8.30
N PHE A 23 -9.35 4.93 7.94
CA PHE A 23 -9.21 5.33 6.54
C PHE A 23 -8.06 4.56 5.87
N VAL A 24 -6.91 4.46 6.55
CA VAL A 24 -5.76 3.71 6.02
C VAL A 24 -6.12 2.24 5.79
N ARG A 25 -6.84 1.62 6.74
CA ARG A 25 -7.30 0.24 6.59
C ARG A 25 -8.20 0.08 5.38
N ASP A 26 -9.15 0.99 5.19
CA ASP A 26 -10.08 0.95 4.05
C ASP A 26 -9.34 1.10 2.73
N ILE A 27 -8.34 1.96 2.67
CA ILE A 27 -7.53 2.16 1.47
C ILE A 27 -6.75 0.88 1.13
N VAL A 28 -6.12 0.25 2.13
CA VAL A 28 -5.35 -0.97 1.90
C VAL A 28 -6.28 -2.10 1.45
N TYR A 29 -7.45 -2.23 2.06
CA TYR A 29 -8.43 -3.22 1.65
C TYR A 29 -8.85 -3.02 0.19
N THR A 30 -9.22 -1.79 -0.17
CA THR A 30 -9.66 -1.49 -1.53
C THR A 30 -8.52 -1.65 -2.54
N ALA A 31 -7.30 -1.27 -2.14
CA ALA A 31 -6.11 -1.46 -2.98
C ALA A 31 -5.90 -2.94 -3.31
N SER A 32 -6.15 -3.83 -2.34
CA SER A 32 -6.02 -5.27 -2.59
C SER A 32 -6.99 -5.73 -3.68
N ARG A 33 -8.21 -5.20 -3.68
CA ARG A 33 -9.21 -5.52 -4.70
C ARG A 33 -8.81 -4.94 -6.06
N LYS A 34 -8.26 -3.72 -6.09
CA LYS A 34 -7.78 -3.10 -7.33
C LYS A 34 -6.63 -3.90 -7.93
N CYS A 35 -5.81 -4.51 -7.08
CA CYS A 35 -4.72 -5.38 -7.52
C CYS A 35 -5.20 -6.76 -8.00
N LYS A 36 -6.48 -7.07 -7.87
CA LYS A 36 -7.05 -8.38 -8.19
C LYS A 36 -6.47 -9.48 -7.29
N SER A 37 -6.26 -9.17 -6.03
CA SER A 37 -5.75 -10.12 -5.03
C SER A 37 -6.82 -10.41 -3.98
N THR A 38 -6.72 -11.58 -3.36
CA THR A 38 -7.67 -12.02 -2.33
C THR A 38 -7.12 -11.68 -0.95
N LEU A 39 -7.87 -10.88 -0.18
CA LEU A 39 -7.47 -10.51 1.18
C LEU A 39 -7.72 -11.67 2.14
N LEU A 40 -6.69 -12.06 2.91
CA LEU A 40 -6.78 -13.09 3.93
C LEU A 40 -6.83 -12.51 5.34
N ALA A 41 -6.06 -11.45 5.60
CA ALA A 41 -6.03 -10.82 6.92
C ALA A 41 -5.56 -9.37 6.78
N LEU A 42 -6.02 -8.52 7.69
CA LEU A 42 -5.66 -7.11 7.71
C LEU A 42 -5.36 -6.73 9.15
N ASN A 43 -4.16 -6.22 9.39
CA ASN A 43 -3.72 -5.77 10.71
C ASN A 43 -3.20 -4.35 10.64
N SER A 44 -3.44 -3.57 11.69
CA SER A 44 -2.97 -2.21 11.73
C SER A 44 -2.62 -1.79 13.16
N HIS A 45 -1.85 -0.72 13.26
CA HIS A 45 -1.49 -0.12 14.55
C HIS A 45 -1.44 1.39 14.39
N LYS A 46 -2.10 2.08 15.31
CA LYS A 46 -2.07 3.55 15.40
C LYS A 46 -1.03 3.93 16.44
N PHE A 47 -0.03 4.70 16.03
CA PHE A 47 1.04 5.14 16.91
C PHE A 47 0.68 6.45 17.63
N GLN A 48 1.26 6.65 18.80
CA GLN A 48 1.16 7.90 19.53
C GLN A 48 2.50 8.62 19.42
N PRO A 49 2.53 9.94 19.11
CA PRO A 49 1.36 10.81 18.96
C PRO A 49 0.68 10.72 17.60
N GLN A 50 1.31 10.10 16.59
CA GLN A 50 0.72 10.02 15.26
C GLN A 50 1.41 8.93 14.42
N GLY A 51 0.75 8.55 13.34
CA GLY A 51 1.25 7.56 12.40
C GLY A 51 0.46 6.27 12.44
N VAL A 52 0.42 5.58 11.32
CA VAL A 52 -0.31 4.31 11.17
C VAL A 52 0.57 3.34 10.39
N THR A 53 0.61 2.10 10.84
CA THR A 53 1.13 0.97 10.06
C THR A 53 -0.04 0.04 9.76
N CYS A 54 -0.16 -0.38 8.51
CA CYS A 54 -1.18 -1.35 8.12
C CYS A 54 -0.57 -2.37 7.18
N ILE A 55 -0.87 -3.65 7.43
CA ILE A 55 -0.36 -4.75 6.64
C ILE A 55 -1.54 -5.65 6.25
N ALA A 56 -1.66 -5.93 4.97
CA ALA A 56 -2.64 -6.86 4.44
C ALA A 56 -1.92 -8.13 3.98
N MET A 57 -2.34 -9.26 4.53
CA MET A 57 -1.91 -10.56 4.03
C MET A 57 -2.86 -10.97 2.92
N LEU A 58 -2.33 -11.19 1.74
CA LEU A 58 -3.09 -11.59 0.57
C LEU A 58 -2.72 -13.03 0.20
N ALA A 59 -3.53 -13.67 -0.62
CA ALA A 59 -3.18 -15.00 -1.12
C ALA A 59 -1.87 -14.89 -1.91
N GLU A 60 -0.78 -15.45 -1.37
CA GLU A 60 0.58 -15.46 -1.91
C GLU A 60 1.19 -14.06 -2.10
N SER A 61 0.69 -13.06 -1.34
CA SER A 61 1.07 -11.67 -1.54
C SER A 61 0.91 -10.85 -0.26
N HIS A 62 1.29 -9.58 -0.32
CA HIS A 62 0.99 -8.66 0.77
C HIS A 62 1.02 -7.21 0.29
N ILE A 63 0.36 -6.34 1.06
CA ILE A 63 0.46 -4.89 0.91
C ILE A 63 0.83 -4.35 2.28
N SER A 64 1.82 -3.46 2.34
CA SER A 64 2.16 -2.77 3.58
C SER A 64 2.21 -1.27 3.36
N ILE A 65 1.84 -0.52 4.41
CA ILE A 65 1.96 0.93 4.42
C ILE A 65 2.37 1.38 5.81
N HIS A 66 3.30 2.36 5.84
CA HIS A 66 3.72 3.05 7.04
C HIS A 66 3.57 4.54 6.77
N THR A 67 2.84 5.25 7.64
CA THR A 67 2.60 6.68 7.42
C THR A 67 3.36 7.54 8.40
N TRP A 68 3.81 8.70 7.90
CA TRP A 68 4.42 9.77 8.68
C TRP A 68 3.62 11.06 8.42
N PRO A 69 2.51 11.27 9.17
CA PRO A 69 1.66 12.46 8.95
C PRO A 69 2.42 13.77 9.06
N GLU A 70 3.37 13.85 9.98
CA GLU A 70 4.18 15.06 10.18
C GLU A 70 5.00 15.43 8.96
N LYS A 71 5.29 14.45 8.10
CA LYS A 71 6.04 14.66 6.85
C LYS A 71 5.15 14.63 5.60
N GLY A 72 3.86 14.37 5.78
CA GLY A 72 2.94 14.18 4.66
C GLY A 72 3.34 13.02 3.76
N MET A 73 3.89 11.95 4.35
CA MET A 73 4.54 10.88 3.61
C MET A 73 4.04 9.50 4.02
N ALA A 74 3.96 8.59 3.05
CA ALA A 74 3.67 7.18 3.29
C ALA A 74 4.65 6.32 2.51
N VAL A 75 5.19 5.30 3.16
CA VAL A 75 6.09 4.32 2.54
C VAL A 75 5.33 3.02 2.37
N CYS A 76 5.27 2.53 1.15
CA CYS A 76 4.38 1.44 0.77
C CYS A 76 5.09 0.35 0.00
N ASP A 77 4.55 -0.87 0.10
CA ASP A 77 5.03 -2.01 -0.65
C ASP A 77 3.82 -2.81 -1.12
N ILE A 78 3.75 -3.11 -2.41
CA ILE A 78 2.76 -4.02 -2.98
C ILE A 78 3.52 -5.18 -3.62
N PHE A 79 3.41 -6.34 -3.00
CA PHE A 79 4.08 -7.56 -3.41
C PHE A 79 2.99 -8.53 -3.88
N THR A 80 2.98 -8.83 -5.19
CA THR A 80 1.94 -9.68 -5.77
C THR A 80 2.54 -10.87 -6.50
N CYS A 81 1.74 -11.94 -6.62
CA CYS A 81 2.11 -13.15 -7.30
C CYS A 81 0.99 -13.54 -8.26
N GLY A 82 1.35 -13.96 -9.48
CA GLY A 82 0.39 -14.38 -10.48
C GLY A 82 0.18 -13.33 -11.56
N GLU A 83 -0.09 -13.82 -12.77
CA GLU A 83 -0.26 -12.95 -13.93
C GLU A 83 -1.57 -12.18 -13.94
N HIS A 84 -2.56 -12.66 -13.19
CA HIS A 84 -3.86 -12.00 -13.09
C HIS A 84 -3.82 -10.76 -12.20
N THR A 85 -2.78 -10.59 -11.38
CA THR A 85 -2.70 -9.46 -10.46
C THR A 85 -2.28 -8.17 -11.17
N LYS A 86 -2.73 -7.04 -10.62
CA LYS A 86 -2.49 -5.72 -11.22
C LYS A 86 -1.96 -4.75 -10.15
N PRO A 87 -0.69 -4.91 -9.73
CA PRO A 87 -0.15 -4.07 -8.65
C PRO A 87 -0.17 -2.57 -8.97
N LYS A 88 0.03 -2.22 -10.24
CA LYS A 88 0.01 -0.81 -10.65
C LYS A 88 -1.33 -0.14 -10.36
N LYS A 89 -2.44 -0.88 -10.46
CA LYS A 89 -3.77 -0.36 -10.15
C LYS A 89 -3.88 -0.02 -8.66
N GLY A 90 -3.27 -0.82 -7.79
CA GLY A 90 -3.23 -0.53 -6.37
C GLY A 90 -2.40 0.71 -6.06
N VAL A 91 -1.24 0.85 -6.70
CA VAL A 91 -0.37 2.03 -6.52
C VAL A 91 -1.13 3.30 -6.92
N GLU A 92 -1.76 3.30 -8.09
CA GLU A 92 -2.52 4.44 -8.60
C GLU A 92 -3.67 4.82 -7.66
N TYR A 93 -4.38 3.82 -7.15
CA TYR A 93 -5.48 4.04 -6.23
C TYR A 93 -5.00 4.69 -4.93
N MET A 94 -3.91 4.16 -4.35
CA MET A 94 -3.37 4.69 -3.09
C MET A 94 -2.87 6.13 -3.28
N GLN A 95 -2.19 6.41 -4.39
CA GLN A 95 -1.73 7.76 -4.69
C GLN A 95 -2.90 8.75 -4.74
N MET A 96 -3.97 8.36 -5.42
CA MET A 96 -5.16 9.20 -5.56
C MET A 96 -5.84 9.44 -4.20
N MET A 97 -6.04 8.39 -3.44
CA MET A 97 -6.82 8.48 -2.19
C MET A 97 -6.12 9.26 -1.10
N PHE A 98 -4.79 9.22 -1.04
CA PHE A 98 -4.04 10.02 -0.08
C PHE A 98 -3.70 11.42 -0.60
N ASN A 99 -4.18 11.76 -1.81
CA ASN A 99 -3.91 13.05 -2.45
C ASN A 99 -2.41 13.34 -2.60
N ALA A 100 -1.61 12.30 -2.86
CA ALA A 100 -0.18 12.46 -2.99
C ALA A 100 0.16 13.32 -4.21
N THR A 101 0.95 14.37 -4.01
CA THR A 101 1.36 15.26 -5.09
C THR A 101 2.62 14.76 -5.80
N ASP A 102 3.31 13.79 -5.22
CA ASP A 102 4.51 13.21 -5.81
C ASP A 102 4.64 11.75 -5.39
N ILE A 103 5.32 10.97 -6.19
CA ILE A 103 5.56 9.56 -5.92
C ILE A 103 6.96 9.17 -6.41
N ILE A 104 7.67 8.41 -5.58
CA ILE A 104 8.92 7.77 -5.97
C ILE A 104 8.65 6.28 -5.93
N SER A 105 8.88 5.58 -7.05
CA SER A 105 8.58 4.16 -7.10
C SER A 105 9.64 3.36 -7.83
N LYS A 106 9.80 2.10 -7.42
CA LYS A 106 10.61 1.10 -8.09
C LYS A 106 9.83 -0.19 -8.16
N SER A 107 9.94 -0.87 -9.29
CA SER A 107 9.28 -2.16 -9.47
C SER A 107 10.32 -3.22 -9.80
N PHE A 108 10.15 -4.39 -9.20
CA PHE A 108 11.04 -5.53 -9.42
C PHE A 108 10.21 -6.73 -9.83
N THR A 109 10.74 -7.53 -10.71
CA THR A 109 10.17 -8.82 -11.07
C THR A 109 11.11 -9.90 -10.54
N ARG A 110 10.57 -10.85 -9.78
CA ARG A 110 11.36 -11.96 -9.25
C ARG A 110 10.83 -13.27 -9.84
N PRO A 111 11.65 -13.99 -10.62
CA PRO A 111 11.22 -15.30 -11.08
C PRO A 111 11.19 -16.28 -9.92
N LEU A 112 10.23 -17.22 -9.96
CA LEU A 112 10.09 -18.24 -8.92
C LEU A 112 10.98 -19.45 -9.16
N GLU A 113 11.75 -19.43 -10.24
CA GLU A 113 12.65 -20.53 -10.60
C GLU A 113 14.08 -20.05 -10.70
#